data_7d838341c646309a9065cea100fdba6b
#
_entry.id   7d838341c646309a9065cea100fdba6b
#
_cell.length_a   1.000
_cell.length_b   1.000
_cell.length_c   1.000
_cell.angle_alpha   90.00
_cell.angle_beta   90.00
_cell.angle_gamma   90.00
#
_symmetry.space_group_name_H-M   'P 1'
#
loop_
_entity.id
_entity.type
_entity.pdbx_description
1 polymer ?
#
loop_
_entity_poly.entity_id
_entity_poly.type
_entity_poly.pdbx_seq_one_letter_code
_entity_poly.pdbx_strand_id
1 'polypeptide(L)'
;GLGDVYRRQTLPPVLQTALDNELAFLQQLCSLTLDALLDAAEVPAEELAFLPRWETADLDLPAAYAQRMSEVGKKGYGMFAKHHVFTVENGKLVPVKYPDPQRLSELPGYEKEREKVIANTRALLAGMPANNVLLYGDAGTGKSSSVKAIANEFAPEGLRLVEVKKNQLYQIPDLMDKLAANPLKFILFI
;
A
#
# COMPACT_ATOMS: atom_id res chain seq x y z
N GLY A 1 3.94 -11.70 15.13
CA GLY A 1 3.07 -10.53 15.21
C GLY A 1 1.87 -10.65 14.29
N LEU A 2 0.88 -9.77 14.40
CA LEU A 2 -0.35 -9.77 13.57
C LEU A 2 -0.06 -9.80 12.06
N GLY A 3 1.05 -9.23 11.61
CA GLY A 3 1.47 -9.30 10.21
C GLY A 3 1.79 -10.71 9.70
N ASP A 4 2.16 -11.65 10.59
CA ASP A 4 2.40 -13.04 10.21
C ASP A 4 1.09 -13.82 10.04
N VAL A 5 0.01 -13.39 10.69
CA VAL A 5 -1.32 -13.99 10.56
C VAL A 5 -1.86 -13.74 9.16
N TYR A 6 -1.69 -12.54 8.60
CA TYR A 6 -2.11 -12.22 7.23
C TYR A 6 -1.27 -12.93 6.15
N ARG A 7 0.00 -13.24 6.43
CA ARG A 7 0.86 -13.98 5.51
C ARG A 7 0.58 -15.49 5.47
N ARG A 8 -0.18 -16.02 6.43
CA ARG A 8 -0.44 -17.47 6.59
C ARG A 8 -1.91 -17.88 6.54
N GLN A 9 -2.83 -16.95 6.38
CA GLN A 9 -4.25 -17.33 6.21
C GLN A 9 -4.46 -17.86 4.79
N THR A 10 -4.38 -19.17 4.65
CA THR A 10 -5.04 -19.87 3.54
C THR A 10 -6.54 -19.64 3.70
N LEU A 11 -7.18 -19.14 2.67
CA LEU A 11 -8.64 -19.00 2.66
C LEU A 11 -9.28 -20.38 2.94
N PRO A 12 -10.39 -20.43 3.69
CA PRO A 12 -11.19 -21.65 3.76
C PRO A 12 -11.51 -22.18 2.37
N PRO A 13 -11.52 -23.50 2.14
CA PRO A 13 -11.71 -24.07 0.80
C PRO A 13 -12.93 -23.53 0.04
N VAL A 14 -14.03 -23.27 0.75
CA VAL A 14 -15.26 -22.70 0.14
C VAL A 14 -14.99 -21.28 -0.38
N LEU A 15 -14.26 -20.45 0.36
CA LEU A 15 -13.93 -19.10 -0.08
C LEU A 15 -12.88 -19.10 -1.19
N GLN A 16 -11.95 -20.06 -1.17
CA GLN A 16 -11.00 -20.23 -2.27
C GLN A 16 -11.73 -20.59 -3.57
N THR A 17 -12.63 -21.56 -3.52
CA THR A 17 -13.44 -21.94 -4.69
C THR A 17 -14.28 -20.77 -5.21
N ALA A 18 -14.90 -19.99 -4.32
CA ALA A 18 -15.66 -18.81 -4.73
C ALA A 18 -14.77 -17.78 -5.42
N LEU A 19 -13.58 -17.49 -4.87
CA LEU A 19 -12.61 -16.59 -5.47
C LEU A 19 -12.15 -17.07 -6.84
N ASP A 20 -11.81 -18.36 -6.98
CA ASP A 20 -11.36 -18.93 -8.24
C ASP A 20 -12.46 -18.82 -9.32
N ASN A 21 -13.71 -19.05 -8.97
CA ASN A 21 -14.85 -18.89 -9.87
C ASN A 21 -15.04 -17.42 -10.31
N GLU A 22 -14.94 -16.47 -9.36
CA GLU A 22 -15.05 -15.04 -9.66
C GLU A 22 -13.92 -14.58 -10.58
N LEU A 23 -12.67 -15.00 -10.30
CA LEU A 23 -11.54 -14.67 -11.15
C LEU A 23 -11.67 -15.27 -12.55
N ALA A 24 -12.15 -16.51 -12.68
CA ALA A 24 -12.40 -17.15 -13.96
C ALA A 24 -13.48 -16.40 -14.75
N PHE A 25 -14.57 -15.99 -14.09
CA PHE A 25 -15.62 -15.19 -14.71
C PHE A 25 -15.11 -13.83 -15.18
N LEU A 26 -14.36 -13.12 -14.35
CA LEU A 26 -13.76 -11.85 -14.72
C LEU A 26 -12.75 -12.00 -15.86
N GLN A 27 -11.98 -13.09 -15.88
CA GLN A 27 -11.08 -13.42 -16.99
C GLN A 27 -11.83 -13.56 -18.32
N GLN A 28 -12.97 -14.25 -18.31
CA GLN A 28 -13.82 -14.36 -19.49
C GLN A 28 -14.36 -13.01 -19.96
N LEU A 29 -14.77 -12.13 -19.02
CA LEU A 29 -15.21 -10.77 -19.36
C LEU A 29 -14.08 -9.94 -19.97
N CYS A 30 -12.85 -10.06 -19.48
CA CYS A 30 -11.69 -9.32 -20.02
C CYS A 30 -11.32 -9.75 -21.45
N SER A 31 -11.62 -10.99 -21.83
CA SER A 31 -11.36 -11.52 -23.17
C SER A 31 -12.55 -11.36 -24.14
N LEU A 32 -13.69 -10.85 -23.66
CA LEU A 32 -14.89 -10.70 -24.46
C LEU A 32 -14.72 -9.60 -25.51
N THR A 33 -14.94 -9.95 -26.78
CA THR A 33 -14.90 -8.99 -27.90
C THR A 33 -16.32 -8.54 -28.25
N LEU A 34 -16.41 -7.39 -28.93
CA LEU A 34 -17.70 -6.95 -29.46
C LEU A 34 -18.26 -7.96 -30.46
N ASP A 35 -17.41 -8.52 -31.33
CA ASP A 35 -17.85 -9.48 -32.33
C ASP A 35 -18.44 -10.75 -31.67
N ALA A 36 -17.83 -11.26 -30.59
CA ALA A 36 -18.39 -12.38 -29.83
C ALA A 36 -19.74 -12.08 -29.18
N LEU A 37 -19.94 -10.82 -28.73
CA LEU A 37 -21.22 -10.38 -28.20
C LEU A 37 -22.29 -10.28 -29.29
N LEU A 38 -21.94 -9.78 -30.47
CA LEU A 38 -22.84 -9.66 -31.61
C LEU A 38 -23.30 -11.04 -32.12
N ASP A 39 -22.34 -11.97 -32.23
CA ASP A 39 -22.64 -13.36 -32.62
C ASP A 39 -23.57 -14.06 -31.63
N ALA A 40 -23.35 -13.86 -30.32
CA ALA A 40 -24.19 -14.40 -29.26
C ALA A 40 -25.59 -13.78 -29.21
N ALA A 41 -25.72 -12.52 -29.59
CA ALA A 41 -26.98 -11.79 -29.61
C ALA A 41 -27.80 -12.03 -30.91
N GLU A 42 -27.23 -12.71 -31.90
CA GLU A 42 -27.83 -12.91 -33.24
C GLU A 42 -28.26 -11.60 -33.92
N VAL A 43 -27.54 -10.48 -33.64
CA VAL A 43 -27.81 -9.15 -34.18
C VAL A 43 -26.85 -8.89 -35.34
N PRO A 44 -27.34 -8.45 -36.51
CA PRO A 44 -26.49 -8.06 -37.61
C PRO A 44 -25.50 -6.96 -37.23
N ALA A 45 -24.23 -7.13 -37.55
CA ALA A 45 -23.15 -6.19 -37.23
C ALA A 45 -23.42 -4.75 -37.73
N GLU A 46 -24.18 -4.63 -38.81
CA GLU A 46 -24.57 -3.35 -39.44
C GLU A 46 -25.49 -2.53 -38.53
N GLU A 47 -26.36 -3.15 -37.74
CA GLU A 47 -27.29 -2.48 -36.85
C GLU A 47 -26.58 -1.89 -35.61
N LEU A 48 -25.40 -2.40 -35.27
CA LEU A 48 -24.63 -2.02 -34.09
C LEU A 48 -23.29 -1.36 -34.46
N ALA A 49 -23.12 -0.91 -35.71
CA ALA A 49 -21.91 -0.24 -36.19
C ALA A 49 -21.58 1.05 -35.41
N PHE A 50 -22.56 1.62 -34.69
CA PHE A 50 -22.37 2.79 -33.84
C PHE A 50 -21.74 2.49 -32.48
N LEU A 51 -21.67 1.22 -32.06
CA LEU A 51 -21.06 0.86 -30.80
C LEU A 51 -19.55 1.02 -30.82
N PRO A 52 -18.95 1.55 -29.75
CA PRO A 52 -17.50 1.65 -29.67
C PRO A 52 -16.87 0.26 -29.63
N ARG A 53 -15.82 0.08 -30.42
CA ARG A 53 -14.95 -1.10 -30.33
C ARG A 53 -13.95 -0.88 -29.20
N TRP A 54 -13.74 -1.91 -28.38
CA TRP A 54 -12.70 -1.93 -27.36
C TRP A 54 -11.65 -2.99 -27.69
N GLU A 55 -10.44 -2.75 -27.20
CA GLU A 55 -9.35 -3.71 -27.30
C GLU A 55 -9.40 -4.66 -26.09
N THR A 56 -9.16 -5.93 -26.33
CA THR A 56 -8.96 -6.91 -25.27
C THR A 56 -7.48 -7.04 -24.98
N ALA A 57 -7.13 -7.24 -23.71
CA ALA A 57 -5.76 -7.50 -23.30
C ALA A 57 -5.59 -9.00 -23.01
N ASP A 58 -4.47 -9.56 -23.43
CA ASP A 58 -4.07 -10.91 -22.99
C ASP A 58 -3.52 -10.81 -21.57
N LEU A 59 -4.41 -10.96 -20.61
CA LEU A 59 -4.13 -10.86 -19.17
C LEU A 59 -4.52 -12.17 -18.48
N ASP A 60 -3.56 -12.84 -17.84
CA ASP A 60 -3.86 -13.90 -16.87
C ASP A 60 -4.26 -13.26 -15.53
N LEU A 61 -5.55 -13.02 -15.36
CA LEU A 61 -6.08 -12.35 -14.17
C LEU A 61 -5.85 -13.15 -12.87
N PRO A 62 -6.04 -14.49 -12.83
CA PRO A 62 -5.70 -15.31 -11.67
C PRO A 62 -4.23 -15.19 -11.26
N ALA A 63 -3.30 -15.27 -12.20
CA ALA A 63 -1.87 -15.12 -11.92
C ALA A 63 -1.53 -13.70 -11.46
N ALA A 64 -2.07 -12.67 -12.10
CA ALA A 64 -1.90 -11.27 -11.70
C ALA A 64 -2.43 -11.01 -10.28
N TYR A 65 -3.59 -11.58 -9.94
CA TYR A 65 -4.16 -11.50 -8.60
C TYR A 65 -3.27 -12.20 -7.56
N ALA A 66 -2.83 -13.43 -7.82
CA ALA A 66 -1.95 -14.18 -6.91
C ALA A 66 -0.63 -13.44 -6.68
N GLN A 67 -0.01 -12.91 -7.73
CA GLN A 67 1.18 -12.08 -7.61
C GLN A 67 0.91 -10.84 -6.74
N ARG A 68 -0.18 -10.11 -7.01
CA ARG A 68 -0.54 -8.93 -6.26
C ARG A 68 -0.76 -9.23 -4.78
N MET A 69 -1.40 -10.35 -4.47
CA MET A 69 -1.62 -10.80 -3.09
C MET A 69 -0.31 -11.16 -2.38
N SER A 70 0.66 -11.77 -3.08
CA SER A 70 1.99 -12.06 -2.52
C SER A 70 2.78 -10.79 -2.17
N GLU A 71 2.52 -9.69 -2.86
CA GLU A 71 3.19 -8.40 -2.70
C GLU A 71 2.46 -7.41 -1.77
N VAL A 72 1.27 -7.77 -1.28
CA VAL A 72 0.42 -6.84 -0.51
C VAL A 72 1.10 -6.29 0.74
N GLY A 73 1.99 -7.07 1.38
CA GLY A 73 2.79 -6.64 2.53
C GLY A 73 3.87 -5.58 2.21
N LYS A 74 4.17 -5.37 0.93
CA LYS A 74 5.11 -4.33 0.47
C LYS A 74 4.40 -3.22 -0.27
N LYS A 75 3.53 -3.57 -1.19
CA LYS A 75 2.83 -2.62 -2.06
C LYS A 75 1.55 -2.04 -1.44
N GLY A 76 0.98 -2.72 -0.43
CA GLY A 76 -0.30 -2.32 0.16
C GLY A 76 -1.48 -2.48 -0.79
N TYR A 77 -2.65 -1.98 -0.37
CA TYR A 77 -3.89 -1.94 -1.16
C TYR A 77 -4.61 -0.62 -0.96
N GLY A 78 -5.58 -0.31 -1.83
CA GLY A 78 -6.36 0.93 -1.77
C GLY A 78 -5.45 2.17 -1.81
N MET A 79 -5.66 3.12 -0.89
CA MET A 79 -4.88 4.34 -0.81
C MET A 79 -3.41 4.08 -0.43
N PHE A 80 -3.11 3.01 0.30
CA PHE A 80 -1.75 2.65 0.69
C PHE A 80 -0.90 2.11 -0.47
N ALA A 81 -1.52 1.66 -1.55
CA ALA A 81 -0.80 1.27 -2.77
C ALA A 81 -0.34 2.48 -3.60
N LYS A 82 -1.04 3.61 -3.46
CA LYS A 82 -0.78 4.83 -4.25
C LYS A 82 0.05 5.86 -3.49
N HIS A 83 -0.02 5.85 -2.16
CA HIS A 83 0.60 6.85 -1.30
C HIS A 83 1.38 6.17 -0.17
N HIS A 84 2.46 6.81 0.28
CA HIS A 84 3.30 6.31 1.38
C HIS A 84 3.38 7.28 2.57
N VAL A 85 2.87 8.52 2.42
CA VAL A 85 2.78 9.51 3.50
C VAL A 85 1.33 9.91 3.69
N PHE A 86 0.90 9.93 4.95
CA PHE A 86 -0.45 10.23 5.37
C PHE A 86 -0.45 11.24 6.50
N THR A 87 -1.53 11.97 6.64
CA THR A 87 -1.84 12.78 7.82
C THR A 87 -3.17 12.33 8.43
N VAL A 88 -3.47 12.83 9.62
CA VAL A 88 -4.74 12.53 10.29
C VAL A 88 -5.65 13.74 10.19
N GLU A 89 -6.85 13.56 9.68
CA GLU A 89 -7.90 14.59 9.62
C GLU A 89 -9.22 14.00 10.11
N ASN A 90 -9.80 14.60 11.15
CA ASN A 90 -11.05 14.14 11.76
C ASN A 90 -11.07 12.63 12.09
N GLY A 91 -9.96 12.10 12.64
CA GLY A 91 -9.81 10.69 13.00
C GLY A 91 -9.68 9.72 11.82
N LYS A 92 -9.47 10.24 10.60
CA LYS A 92 -9.25 9.45 9.39
C LYS A 92 -7.86 9.73 8.81
N LEU A 93 -7.29 8.70 8.20
CA LEU A 93 -6.06 8.84 7.42
C LEU A 93 -6.38 9.51 6.08
N VAL A 94 -5.62 10.54 5.76
CA VAL A 94 -5.70 11.27 4.49
C VAL A 94 -4.33 11.22 3.82
N PRO A 95 -4.24 10.83 2.54
CA PRO A 95 -2.96 10.79 1.85
C PRO A 95 -2.42 12.19 1.60
N VAL A 96 -1.12 12.38 1.83
CA VAL A 96 -0.40 13.59 1.44
C VAL A 96 -0.11 13.49 -0.06
N LYS A 97 -0.70 14.39 -0.85
CA LYS A 97 -0.59 14.36 -2.33
C LYS A 97 0.85 14.64 -2.81
N TYR A 98 1.54 15.54 -2.14
CA TYR A 98 2.89 15.99 -2.49
C TYR A 98 3.79 15.88 -1.25
N PRO A 99 4.22 14.65 -0.89
CA PRO A 99 5.14 14.48 0.23
C PRO A 99 6.49 15.09 -0.12
N ASP A 100 7.22 15.53 0.91
CA ASP A 100 8.58 16.03 0.78
C ASP A 100 9.47 14.95 0.14
N PRO A 101 10.12 15.20 -1.01
CA PRO A 101 10.88 14.19 -1.74
C PRO A 101 12.29 13.93 -1.16
N GLN A 102 12.56 14.37 0.07
CA GLN A 102 13.85 14.25 0.74
C GLN A 102 14.43 12.84 0.65
N ARG A 103 15.72 12.74 0.33
CA ARG A 103 16.48 11.47 0.29
C ARG A 103 17.52 11.39 1.40
N LEU A 104 17.83 10.18 1.83
CA LEU A 104 18.87 9.96 2.84
C LEU A 104 20.24 10.46 2.38
N SER A 105 20.56 10.33 1.09
CA SER A 105 21.81 10.80 0.48
C SER A 105 21.97 12.32 0.45
N GLU A 106 20.88 13.07 0.62
CA GLU A 106 20.86 14.53 0.57
C GLU A 106 21.03 15.17 1.96
N LEU A 107 21.06 14.36 3.03
CA LEU A 107 21.13 14.85 4.40
C LEU A 107 22.58 14.88 4.90
N PRO A 108 23.17 16.06 5.09
CA PRO A 108 24.54 16.16 5.59
C PRO A 108 24.61 15.92 7.10
N GLY A 109 25.68 15.29 7.56
CA GLY A 109 25.97 15.11 8.98
C GLY A 109 25.03 14.11 9.70
N TYR A 110 25.34 13.84 10.95
CA TYR A 110 24.56 12.97 11.84
C TYR A 110 24.37 11.53 11.31
N GLU A 111 25.34 11.00 10.55
CA GLU A 111 25.25 9.70 9.93
C GLU A 111 25.09 8.60 10.97
N LYS A 112 25.85 8.66 12.08
CA LYS A 112 25.80 7.66 13.16
C LYS A 112 24.45 7.61 13.87
N GLU A 113 23.85 8.77 14.13
CA GLU A 113 22.54 8.90 14.76
C GLU A 113 21.45 8.41 13.82
N ARG A 114 21.53 8.78 12.56
CA ARG A 114 20.61 8.36 11.51
C ARG A 114 20.67 6.86 11.27
N GLU A 115 21.87 6.26 11.27
CA GLU A 115 22.03 4.81 11.11
C GLU A 115 21.31 4.02 12.20
N LYS A 116 21.26 4.51 13.45
CA LYS A 116 20.48 3.89 14.52
C LYS A 116 18.98 3.87 14.21
N VAL A 117 18.44 4.97 13.65
CA VAL A 117 17.03 5.06 13.26
C VAL A 117 16.75 4.14 12.08
N ILE A 118 17.65 4.08 11.10
CA ILE A 118 17.58 3.18 9.95
C ILE A 118 17.58 1.72 10.42
N ALA A 119 18.51 1.34 11.30
CA ALA A 119 18.58 -0.02 11.83
C ALA A 119 17.29 -0.42 12.57
N ASN A 120 16.73 0.49 13.37
CA ASN A 120 15.46 0.28 14.06
C ASN A 120 14.28 0.15 13.07
N THR A 121 14.28 0.93 11.98
CA THR A 121 13.28 0.85 10.91
C THR A 121 13.38 -0.48 10.16
N ARG A 122 14.59 -0.95 9.86
CA ARG A 122 14.80 -2.27 9.24
C ARG A 122 14.32 -3.41 10.14
N ALA A 123 14.54 -3.31 11.46
CA ALA A 123 13.98 -4.26 12.42
C ALA A 123 12.45 -4.31 12.36
N LEU A 124 11.79 -3.12 12.32
CA LEU A 124 10.35 -3.02 12.15
C LEU A 124 9.86 -3.70 10.86
N LEU A 125 10.52 -3.43 9.73
CA LEU A 125 10.18 -4.03 8.43
C LEU A 125 10.37 -5.54 8.41
N ALA A 126 11.40 -6.04 9.08
CA ALA A 126 11.65 -7.47 9.25
C ALA A 126 10.69 -8.16 10.23
N GLY A 127 9.78 -7.41 10.88
CA GLY A 127 8.87 -7.95 11.90
C GLY A 127 9.55 -8.29 13.22
N MET A 128 10.74 -7.78 13.44
CA MET A 128 11.48 -7.88 14.70
C MET A 128 11.04 -6.77 15.66
N PRO A 129 11.31 -6.91 16.97
CA PRO A 129 11.07 -5.84 17.93
C PRO A 129 11.78 -4.55 17.50
N ALA A 130 11.03 -3.45 17.46
CA ALA A 130 11.52 -2.11 17.18
C ALA A 130 11.08 -1.16 18.29
N ASN A 131 11.91 -0.18 18.59
CA ASN A 131 11.70 0.76 19.69
C ASN A 131 11.07 2.07 19.20
N ASN A 132 10.37 2.77 20.10
CA ASN A 132 10.05 4.17 19.89
C ASN A 132 11.34 5.00 19.90
N VAL A 133 11.40 6.02 19.04
CA VAL A 133 12.58 6.85 18.87
C VAL A 133 12.24 8.29 19.19
N LEU A 134 13.05 8.94 20.04
CA LEU A 134 13.00 10.36 20.30
C LEU A 134 14.19 11.02 19.63
N LEU A 135 13.93 11.90 18.66
CA LEU A 135 14.93 12.76 18.04
C LEU A 135 14.94 14.12 18.74
N TYR A 136 16.06 14.48 19.33
CA TYR A 136 16.24 15.77 20.04
C TYR A 136 17.46 16.53 19.50
N GLY A 137 17.53 17.81 19.76
CA GLY A 137 18.58 18.71 19.31
C GLY A 137 18.01 20.02 18.75
N ASP A 138 18.88 20.92 18.29
CA ASP A 138 18.55 22.25 17.83
C ASP A 138 17.62 22.25 16.61
N ALA A 139 16.91 23.37 16.40
CA ALA A 139 16.12 23.56 15.21
C ALA A 139 17.00 23.53 13.95
N GLY A 140 16.49 22.99 12.84
CA GLY A 140 17.22 22.96 11.57
C GLY A 140 18.26 21.84 11.42
N THR A 141 18.44 20.95 12.40
CA THR A 141 19.41 19.85 12.33
C THR A 141 18.94 18.62 11.53
N GLY A 142 17.84 18.74 10.76
CA GLY A 142 17.39 17.70 9.85
C GLY A 142 16.63 16.54 10.50
N LYS A 143 16.13 16.66 11.75
CA LYS A 143 15.37 15.60 12.43
C LYS A 143 14.14 15.12 11.64
N SER A 144 13.26 16.04 11.30
CA SER A 144 12.05 15.75 10.52
C SER A 144 12.39 15.30 9.11
N SER A 145 13.41 15.92 8.49
CA SER A 145 13.91 15.51 7.17
C SER A 145 14.43 14.07 7.18
N SER A 146 15.11 13.64 8.26
CA SER A 146 15.58 12.25 8.41
C SER A 146 14.41 11.26 8.46
N VAL A 147 13.34 11.57 9.20
CA VAL A 147 12.15 10.69 9.27
C VAL A 147 11.47 10.58 7.90
N LYS A 148 11.31 11.71 7.20
CA LYS A 148 10.72 11.75 5.86
C LYS A 148 11.57 11.01 4.83
N ALA A 149 12.89 11.19 4.86
CA ALA A 149 13.82 10.50 3.98
C ALA A 149 13.79 8.98 4.21
N ILE A 150 13.74 8.52 5.46
CA ILE A 150 13.57 7.11 5.81
C ILE A 150 12.24 6.58 5.25
N ALA A 151 11.14 7.33 5.41
CA ALA A 151 9.85 6.92 4.87
C ALA A 151 9.87 6.77 3.34
N ASN A 152 10.52 7.71 2.63
CA ASN A 152 10.66 7.65 1.18
C ASN A 152 11.53 6.47 0.74
N GLU A 153 12.66 6.25 1.40
CA GLU A 153 13.62 5.17 1.06
C GLU A 153 13.01 3.78 1.24
N PHE A 154 12.29 3.57 2.34
CA PHE A 154 11.72 2.26 2.68
C PHE A 154 10.25 2.06 2.26
N ALA A 155 9.65 3.03 1.57
CA ALA A 155 8.29 2.88 1.03
C ALA A 155 8.14 1.63 0.12
N PRO A 156 9.09 1.30 -0.78
CA PRO A 156 9.02 0.08 -1.60
C PRO A 156 9.07 -1.22 -0.79
N GLU A 157 9.64 -1.18 0.41
CA GLU A 157 9.71 -2.33 1.32
C GLU A 157 8.47 -2.48 2.22
N GLY A 158 7.49 -1.58 2.08
CA GLY A 158 6.23 -1.64 2.80
C GLY A 158 6.10 -0.68 3.97
N LEU A 159 7.01 0.30 4.09
CA LEU A 159 6.90 1.35 5.10
C LEU A 159 5.90 2.43 4.67
N ARG A 160 5.13 2.92 5.65
CA ARG A 160 4.25 4.09 5.49
C ARG A 160 4.46 5.04 6.65
N LEU A 161 4.42 6.35 6.37
CA LEU A 161 4.52 7.41 7.37
C LEU A 161 3.15 8.00 7.64
N VAL A 162 2.82 8.18 8.91
CA VAL A 162 1.63 8.90 9.35
C VAL A 162 2.07 10.07 10.21
N GLU A 163 1.86 11.28 9.71
CA GLU A 163 2.12 12.52 10.45
C GLU A 163 0.93 12.83 11.36
N VAL A 164 1.19 12.93 12.66
CA VAL A 164 0.18 13.19 13.69
C VAL A 164 0.51 14.51 14.39
N LYS A 165 -0.41 15.46 14.36
CA LYS A 165 -0.24 16.74 15.05
C LYS A 165 -0.41 16.57 16.56
N LYS A 166 0.28 17.39 17.38
CA LYS A 166 0.21 17.33 18.84
C LYS A 166 -1.23 17.36 19.40
N ASN A 167 -2.11 18.14 18.79
CA ASN A 167 -3.51 18.23 19.19
C ASN A 167 -4.36 17.00 18.76
N GLN A 168 -3.76 16.02 18.10
CA GLN A 168 -4.39 14.78 17.62
C GLN A 168 -3.91 13.54 18.37
N LEU A 169 -3.06 13.70 19.39
CA LEU A 169 -2.47 12.57 20.14
C LEU A 169 -3.53 11.66 20.77
N TYR A 170 -4.69 12.20 21.15
CA TYR A 170 -5.82 11.44 21.70
C TYR A 170 -6.42 10.44 20.71
N GLN A 171 -6.14 10.59 19.41
CA GLN A 171 -6.65 9.70 18.35
C GLN A 171 -5.70 8.51 18.07
N ILE A 172 -4.49 8.52 18.66
CA ILE A 172 -3.47 7.49 18.40
C ILE A 172 -3.97 6.07 18.73
N PRO A 173 -4.64 5.79 19.86
CA PRO A 173 -5.10 4.44 20.16
C PRO A 173 -5.99 3.85 19.05
N ASP A 174 -7.03 4.57 18.65
CA ASP A 174 -7.95 4.13 17.59
C ASP A 174 -7.25 3.99 16.22
N LEU A 175 -6.25 4.84 15.98
CA LEU A 175 -5.45 4.79 14.78
C LEU A 175 -4.56 3.55 14.77
N MET A 176 -3.92 3.22 15.89
CA MET A 176 -3.06 2.04 16.01
C MET A 176 -3.84 0.75 15.75
N ASP A 177 -5.05 0.60 16.27
CA ASP A 177 -5.90 -0.57 16.02
C ASP A 177 -6.20 -0.75 14.53
N LYS A 178 -6.53 0.35 13.84
CA LYS A 178 -6.76 0.34 12.38
C LYS A 178 -5.50 -0.02 11.59
N LEU A 179 -4.36 0.52 11.99
CA LEU A 179 -3.07 0.27 11.32
C LEU A 179 -2.54 -1.13 11.60
N ALA A 180 -2.78 -1.68 12.79
CA ALA A 180 -2.36 -3.04 13.16
C ALA A 180 -3.02 -4.12 12.28
N ALA A 181 -4.22 -3.85 11.77
CA ALA A 181 -4.92 -4.74 10.84
C ALA A 181 -4.35 -4.70 9.41
N ASN A 182 -3.45 -3.76 9.10
CA ASN A 182 -2.87 -3.60 7.76
C ASN A 182 -1.57 -4.42 7.62
N PRO A 183 -1.33 -5.09 6.48
CA PRO A 183 -0.11 -5.87 6.27
C PRO A 183 1.18 -5.02 6.16
N LEU A 184 1.05 -3.72 5.94
CA LEU A 184 2.18 -2.78 5.87
C LEU A 184 2.74 -2.44 7.26
N LYS A 185 3.89 -1.76 7.29
CA LYS A 185 4.50 -1.22 8.50
C LYS A 185 4.34 0.29 8.55
N PHE A 186 4.11 0.82 9.74
CA PHE A 186 3.81 2.24 9.92
C PHE A 186 4.76 2.88 10.94
N ILE A 187 5.22 4.09 10.60
CA ILE A 187 5.83 5.02 11.55
C ILE A 187 4.81 6.12 11.84
N LEU A 188 4.49 6.34 13.11
CA LEU A 188 3.74 7.51 13.57
C LEU A 188 4.75 8.60 13.91
N PHE A 189 4.70 9.70 13.19
CA PHE A 189 5.57 10.86 13.38
C PHE A 189 4.78 12.00 14.02
N ILE A 190 5.22 12.43 15.20
CA ILE A 190 4.52 13.39 16.06
C ILE A 190 5.30 14.71 16.12
#